data_4fa10fa6a11fbdc2b8f06064252fac26
#
_entry.id   4fa10fa6a11fbdc2b8f06064252fac26
#
_cell.length_a   1.000
_cell.length_b   1.000
_cell.length_c   1.000
_cell.angle_alpha   90.00
_cell.angle_beta   90.00
_cell.angle_gamma   90.00
#
_symmetry.space_group_name_H-M   'P 1'
#
loop_
_entity.id
_entity.type
_entity.pdbx_description
1 polymer ?
#
loop_
_entity_poly.entity_id
_entity_poly.type
_entity_poly.pdbx_seq_one_letter_code
_entity_poly.pdbx_strand_id
1 'polypeptide(L)'
;NMEHPGVEDFYRLPVSGGTPEKLTTMKGANEVTLSPDEKWLAIRFSFINKPWELYLQENKSGATPQQITNSVSEEFNSYRWRTPEVISFKNRSGNEVFARLYKPVNADPNKPAVIFVHGAGYLQNAHYWWSQYFREYMFHNLLADKGYTVLDIDYQGSSGYGRTCRTNIYRHMGGADLNDQVDGAKLLVEKYGVNPKAIGIYGGSYGGFMTLMAMFTQPEVFKAGAALRSVT
;
A
#
# COMPACT_ATOMS: atom_id res chain seq x y z
N ASN A 1 -12.97 -0.81 8.47
CA ASN A 1 -13.10 -0.64 7.06
C ASN A 1 -14.19 -1.48 6.43
N MET A 2 -15.33 -0.87 6.11
CA MET A 2 -16.54 -1.61 5.68
C MET A 2 -16.61 -1.81 4.16
N GLU A 3 -15.92 -0.95 3.38
CA GLU A 3 -16.01 -0.97 1.92
C GLU A 3 -14.77 -1.60 1.27
N HIS A 4 -13.59 -1.21 1.73
CA HIS A 4 -12.30 -1.69 1.18
C HIS A 4 -11.23 -1.64 2.26
N PRO A 5 -10.37 -2.67 2.42
CA PRO A 5 -9.34 -2.68 3.48
C PRO A 5 -8.35 -1.51 3.41
N GLY A 6 -8.18 -0.92 2.24
CA GLY A 6 -7.31 0.24 2.01
C GLY A 6 -8.00 1.61 2.09
N VAL A 7 -9.19 1.73 2.68
CA VAL A 7 -9.89 3.01 2.90
C VAL A 7 -10.26 3.14 4.36
N GLU A 8 -10.05 4.29 4.98
CA GLU A 8 -10.46 4.57 6.35
C GLU A 8 -11.52 5.66 6.37
N ASP A 9 -12.70 5.29 6.86
CA ASP A 9 -13.84 6.18 7.05
C ASP A 9 -14.30 6.21 8.49
N PHE A 10 -14.94 7.32 8.86
CA PHE A 10 -15.53 7.49 10.17
C PHE A 10 -17.03 7.25 10.12
N TYR A 11 -17.51 6.42 11.05
CA TYR A 11 -18.92 6.03 11.16
C TYR A 11 -19.45 6.33 12.56
N ARG A 12 -20.74 6.66 12.62
CA ARG A 12 -21.51 6.73 13.85
C ARG A 12 -22.44 5.52 13.96
N LEU A 13 -22.49 4.92 15.14
CA LEU A 13 -23.40 3.81 15.44
C LEU A 13 -24.14 4.08 16.75
N PRO A 14 -25.47 3.95 16.80
CA PRO A 14 -26.21 4.04 18.05
C PRO A 14 -25.76 2.98 19.06
N VAL A 15 -25.72 3.32 20.35
CA VAL A 15 -25.34 2.37 21.42
C VAL A 15 -26.31 1.17 21.47
N SER A 16 -27.56 1.37 21.10
CA SER A 16 -28.58 0.32 20.97
C SER A 16 -28.36 -0.60 19.77
N GLY A 17 -27.34 -0.37 18.94
CA GLY A 17 -27.12 -1.07 17.68
C GLY A 17 -27.89 -0.47 16.52
N GLY A 18 -27.78 -1.05 15.34
CA GLY A 18 -28.43 -0.60 14.12
C GLY A 18 -27.45 -0.49 12.95
N THR A 19 -27.82 0.27 11.94
CA THR A 19 -26.99 0.49 10.75
C THR A 19 -25.98 1.60 11.01
N PRO A 20 -24.67 1.36 10.79
CA PRO A 20 -23.66 2.42 10.87
C PRO A 20 -23.92 3.54 9.86
N GLU A 21 -23.87 4.78 10.31
CA GLU A 21 -23.99 5.96 9.47
C GLU A 21 -22.59 6.48 9.10
N LYS A 22 -22.28 6.54 7.80
CA LYS A 22 -21.00 7.09 7.31
C LYS A 22 -21.00 8.62 7.41
N LEU A 23 -19.98 9.18 8.05
CA LEU A 23 -19.84 10.63 8.26
C LEU A 23 -18.80 11.27 7.37
N THR A 24 -17.78 10.52 6.92
CA THR A 24 -16.73 11.02 6.03
C THR A 24 -16.96 10.56 4.60
N THR A 25 -16.56 11.38 3.62
CA THR A 25 -16.80 11.12 2.19
C THR A 25 -15.54 11.15 1.34
N MET A 26 -14.42 11.63 1.89
CA MET A 26 -13.16 11.71 1.16
C MET A 26 -12.50 10.33 1.07
N LYS A 27 -12.25 9.85 -0.15
CA LYS A 27 -11.57 8.57 -0.37
C LYS A 27 -10.10 8.67 0.05
N GLY A 28 -9.69 7.85 1.01
CA GLY A 28 -8.34 7.85 1.57
C GLY A 28 -8.38 7.39 3.01
N ALA A 29 -7.57 7.99 3.87
CA ALA A 29 -7.71 7.83 5.30
C ALA A 29 -8.30 9.11 5.93
N ASN A 30 -9.32 8.93 6.73
CA ASN A 30 -9.99 9.97 7.51
C ASN A 30 -9.79 9.66 9.00
N GLU A 31 -8.72 10.19 9.59
CA GLU A 31 -8.49 10.11 11.03
C GLU A 31 -9.25 11.24 11.73
N VAL A 32 -10.26 10.89 12.52
CA VAL A 32 -11.22 11.85 13.03
C VAL A 32 -11.07 12.06 14.54
N THR A 33 -11.07 13.33 14.95
CA THR A 33 -11.23 13.75 16.33
C THR A 33 -12.53 14.53 16.46
N LEU A 34 -13.40 14.11 17.39
CA LEU A 34 -14.66 14.77 17.69
C LEU A 34 -14.43 15.97 18.63
N SER A 35 -15.09 17.10 18.35
CA SER A 35 -15.06 18.26 19.27
C SER A 35 -15.75 17.95 20.60
N PRO A 36 -15.39 18.62 21.71
CA PRO A 36 -16.01 18.38 23.01
C PRO A 36 -17.51 18.61 23.07
N ASP A 37 -18.04 19.49 22.23
CA ASP A 37 -19.50 19.77 22.11
C ASP A 37 -20.17 18.89 21.05
N GLU A 38 -19.44 17.94 20.47
CA GLU A 38 -19.87 16.97 19.45
C GLU A 38 -20.42 17.59 18.16
N LYS A 39 -20.20 18.88 17.90
CA LYS A 39 -20.70 19.56 16.71
C LYS A 39 -19.78 19.47 15.50
N TRP A 40 -18.48 19.24 15.73
CA TRP A 40 -17.45 19.29 14.70
C TRP A 40 -16.58 18.06 14.68
N LEU A 41 -16.13 17.70 13.49
CA LEU A 41 -15.12 16.69 13.22
C LEU A 41 -13.85 17.39 12.71
N ALA A 42 -12.75 17.27 13.46
CA ALA A 42 -11.43 17.59 12.97
C ALA A 42 -10.89 16.33 12.26
N ILE A 43 -10.66 16.42 10.96
CA ILE A 43 -10.29 15.27 10.12
C ILE A 43 -8.86 15.47 9.63
N ARG A 44 -7.95 14.60 10.04
CA ARG A 44 -6.66 14.46 9.41
C ARG A 44 -6.83 13.51 8.22
N PHE A 45 -6.75 14.07 7.01
CA PHE A 45 -7.00 13.35 5.77
C PHE A 45 -5.76 13.26 4.91
N SER A 46 -5.58 12.14 4.23
CA SER A 46 -4.63 11.99 3.14
C SER A 46 -5.14 11.09 2.03
N PHE A 47 -4.52 11.23 0.86
CA PHE A 47 -4.70 10.32 -0.27
C PHE A 47 -3.34 9.81 -0.76
N ILE A 48 -3.29 8.85 -1.67
CA ILE A 48 -2.04 8.20 -2.11
C ILE A 48 -0.94 9.20 -2.47
N ASN A 49 -1.29 10.23 -3.24
CA ASN A 49 -0.38 11.29 -3.71
C ASN A 49 -0.61 12.64 -3.03
N LYS A 50 -1.34 12.65 -1.91
CA LYS A 50 -1.61 13.85 -1.12
C LYS A 50 -1.21 13.58 0.33
N PRO A 51 -0.13 14.19 0.83
CA PRO A 51 0.24 14.15 2.24
C PRO A 51 -0.91 14.59 3.16
N TRP A 52 -0.74 14.32 4.44
CA TRP A 52 -1.74 14.61 5.45
C TRP A 52 -2.04 16.10 5.57
N GLU A 53 -3.34 16.44 5.52
CA GLU A 53 -3.87 17.78 5.74
C GLU A 53 -5.01 17.75 6.73
N LEU A 54 -5.23 18.88 7.42
CA LEU A 54 -6.32 19.06 8.37
C LEU A 54 -7.56 19.61 7.66
N TYR A 55 -8.70 18.99 7.93
CA TYR A 55 -10.02 19.43 7.50
C TYR A 55 -10.94 19.61 8.71
N LEU A 56 -11.91 20.49 8.59
CA LEU A 56 -13.00 20.68 9.54
C LEU A 56 -14.33 20.38 8.86
N GLN A 57 -15.20 19.63 9.51
CA GLN A 57 -16.52 19.25 9.01
C GLN A 57 -17.54 19.29 10.14
N GLU A 58 -18.78 19.70 9.85
CA GLU A 58 -19.88 19.50 10.81
C GLU A 58 -20.09 18.00 11.08
N ASN A 59 -20.42 17.64 12.33
CA ASN A 59 -20.72 16.25 12.71
C ASN A 59 -22.10 15.84 12.19
N LYS A 60 -22.22 15.83 10.88
CA LYS A 60 -23.46 15.52 10.17
C LYS A 60 -23.13 14.74 8.88
N SER A 61 -23.92 13.71 8.60
CA SER A 61 -23.82 12.98 7.34
C SER A 61 -24.06 13.89 6.15
N GLY A 62 -23.21 13.77 5.11
CA GLY A 62 -23.28 14.60 3.91
C GLY A 62 -22.74 16.04 4.08
N ALA A 63 -22.20 16.40 5.24
CA ALA A 63 -21.53 17.69 5.42
C ALA A 63 -20.24 17.74 4.57
N THR A 64 -19.94 18.94 4.04
CA THR A 64 -18.76 19.16 3.21
C THR A 64 -17.54 19.47 4.08
N PRO A 65 -16.45 18.69 3.99
CA PRO A 65 -15.21 18.99 4.70
C PRO A 65 -14.52 20.22 4.09
N GLN A 66 -14.05 21.13 4.95
CA GLN A 66 -13.30 22.33 4.59
C GLN A 66 -11.83 22.11 4.94
N GLN A 67 -10.93 22.25 3.96
CA GLN A 67 -9.50 22.17 4.20
C GLN A 67 -9.00 23.37 5.00
N ILE A 68 -8.25 23.11 6.08
CA ILE A 68 -7.72 24.11 6.99
C ILE A 68 -6.22 24.35 6.75
N THR A 69 -5.48 23.28 6.39
CA THR A 69 -4.03 23.37 6.17
C THR A 69 -3.67 23.06 4.71
N ASN A 70 -2.55 23.66 4.27
CA ASN A 70 -1.88 23.34 3.02
C ASN A 70 -0.38 23.29 3.32
N SER A 71 0.14 22.12 3.68
CA SER A 71 1.48 21.94 4.22
C SER A 71 2.51 21.52 3.16
N VAL A 72 2.07 21.18 1.96
CA VAL A 72 2.97 20.73 0.89
C VAL A 72 3.72 21.91 0.27
N SER A 73 5.02 21.70 -0.04
CA SER A 73 5.85 22.73 -0.69
C SER A 73 5.47 22.90 -2.18
N GLU A 74 5.84 24.06 -2.74
CA GLU A 74 5.70 24.30 -4.18
C GLU A 74 6.53 23.28 -4.99
N GLU A 75 7.71 22.92 -4.50
CA GLU A 75 8.53 21.87 -5.12
C GLU A 75 7.79 20.56 -5.19
N PHE A 76 7.18 20.08 -4.09
CA PHE A 76 6.39 18.85 -4.10
C PHE A 76 5.25 18.91 -5.12
N ASN A 77 4.56 20.05 -5.21
CA ASN A 77 3.45 20.26 -6.15
C ASN A 77 3.92 20.34 -7.61
N SER A 78 5.19 20.63 -7.86
CA SER A 78 5.75 20.67 -9.22
C SER A 78 5.94 19.29 -9.84
N TYR A 79 6.00 18.21 -9.03
CA TYR A 79 6.14 16.85 -9.50
C TYR A 79 4.78 16.24 -9.90
N ARG A 80 4.76 15.46 -10.97
CA ARG A 80 3.59 14.70 -11.40
C ARG A 80 3.55 13.35 -10.70
N TRP A 81 3.16 13.36 -9.42
CA TRP A 81 3.04 12.14 -8.63
C TRP A 81 1.96 11.21 -9.18
N ARG A 82 2.32 9.95 -9.41
CA ARG A 82 1.36 8.91 -9.82
C ARG A 82 0.43 8.53 -8.68
N THR A 83 -0.78 8.17 -9.07
CA THR A 83 -1.68 7.41 -8.21
C THR A 83 -1.59 5.96 -8.65
N PRO A 84 -0.80 5.10 -7.96
CA PRO A 84 -0.73 3.69 -8.30
C PRO A 84 -2.11 3.03 -8.19
N GLU A 85 -2.33 2.00 -8.99
CA GLU A 85 -3.53 1.19 -8.88
C GLU A 85 -3.43 0.31 -7.62
N VAL A 86 -4.46 0.33 -6.79
CA VAL A 86 -4.62 -0.68 -5.73
C VAL A 86 -5.34 -1.85 -6.36
N ILE A 87 -4.63 -2.97 -6.50
CA ILE A 87 -5.10 -4.20 -7.13
C ILE A 87 -5.17 -5.32 -6.11
N SER A 88 -5.88 -6.40 -6.45
CA SER A 88 -5.78 -7.68 -5.73
C SER A 88 -5.59 -8.83 -6.70
N PHE A 89 -5.02 -9.92 -6.19
CA PHE A 89 -4.86 -11.17 -6.92
C PHE A 89 -4.98 -12.37 -5.97
N LYS A 90 -5.31 -13.53 -6.51
CA LYS A 90 -5.30 -14.78 -5.75
C LYS A 90 -3.91 -15.38 -5.75
N ASN A 91 -3.36 -15.65 -4.56
CA ASN A 91 -2.13 -16.41 -4.43
C ASN A 91 -2.37 -17.92 -4.65
N ARG A 92 -1.30 -18.69 -4.71
CA ARG A 92 -1.33 -20.17 -4.90
C ARG A 92 -2.16 -20.93 -3.86
N SER A 93 -2.41 -20.33 -2.69
CA SER A 93 -3.23 -20.89 -1.62
C SER A 93 -4.68 -20.41 -1.70
N GLY A 94 -5.07 -19.63 -2.72
CA GLY A 94 -6.42 -19.10 -2.90
C GLY A 94 -6.73 -17.85 -2.07
N ASN A 95 -5.79 -17.36 -1.26
CA ASN A 95 -5.98 -16.13 -0.48
C ASN A 95 -5.93 -14.91 -1.39
N GLU A 96 -6.72 -13.88 -1.03
CA GLU A 96 -6.63 -12.58 -1.69
C GLU A 96 -5.44 -11.79 -1.14
N VAL A 97 -4.60 -11.29 -2.03
CA VAL A 97 -3.41 -10.49 -1.74
C VAL A 97 -3.57 -9.14 -2.42
N PHE A 98 -3.37 -8.07 -1.68
CA PHE A 98 -3.48 -6.70 -2.18
C PHE A 98 -2.11 -6.12 -2.49
N ALA A 99 -2.05 -5.24 -3.49
CA ALA A 99 -0.81 -4.59 -3.89
C ALA A 99 -1.05 -3.21 -4.50
N ARG A 100 -0.04 -2.34 -4.46
CA ARG A 100 0.03 -1.13 -5.28
C ARG A 100 0.83 -1.44 -6.55
N LEU A 101 0.23 -1.14 -7.70
CA LEU A 101 0.86 -1.30 -9.00
C LEU A 101 1.19 0.06 -9.60
N TYR A 102 2.47 0.30 -9.85
CA TYR A 102 2.98 1.47 -10.57
C TYR A 102 3.30 1.07 -12.00
N LYS A 103 2.61 1.68 -12.97
CA LYS A 103 2.85 1.44 -14.39
C LYS A 103 3.67 2.57 -14.98
N PRO A 104 4.69 2.28 -15.81
CA PRO A 104 5.37 3.30 -16.59
C PRO A 104 4.44 3.88 -17.67
N VAL A 105 4.58 5.16 -17.98
CA VAL A 105 3.92 5.77 -19.15
C VAL A 105 4.61 5.27 -20.42
N ASN A 106 5.95 5.27 -20.41
CA ASN A 106 6.77 4.74 -21.48
C ASN A 106 7.54 3.55 -20.91
N ALA A 107 7.11 2.35 -21.23
CA ALA A 107 7.78 1.14 -20.76
C ALA A 107 9.15 1.00 -21.45
N ASP A 108 10.17 0.60 -20.67
CA ASP A 108 11.45 0.20 -21.21
C ASP A 108 11.26 -1.00 -22.17
N PRO A 109 11.97 -1.08 -23.31
CA PRO A 109 11.88 -2.20 -24.25
C PRO A 109 12.09 -3.58 -23.61
N ASN A 110 12.94 -3.66 -22.58
CA ASN A 110 13.17 -4.90 -21.83
C ASN A 110 12.06 -5.23 -20.84
N LYS A 111 11.09 -4.33 -20.64
CA LYS A 111 9.94 -4.49 -19.73
C LYS A 111 10.34 -4.98 -18.33
N PRO A 112 11.27 -4.30 -17.64
CA PRO A 112 11.72 -4.72 -16.33
C PRO A 112 10.67 -4.43 -15.27
N ALA A 113 10.76 -5.15 -14.15
CA ALA A 113 9.95 -4.88 -12.97
C ALA A 113 10.77 -4.94 -11.69
N VAL A 114 10.24 -4.27 -10.68
CA VAL A 114 10.75 -4.32 -9.31
C VAL A 114 9.61 -4.63 -8.36
N ILE A 115 9.82 -5.60 -7.47
CA ILE A 115 8.92 -5.89 -6.36
C ILE A 115 9.49 -5.26 -5.11
N PHE A 116 8.68 -4.47 -4.43
CA PHE A 116 9.00 -3.91 -3.13
C PHE A 116 8.37 -4.73 -2.02
N VAL A 117 9.15 -5.00 -0.98
CA VAL A 117 8.72 -5.72 0.22
C VAL A 117 8.83 -4.81 1.42
N HIS A 118 7.70 -4.44 2.01
CA HIS A 118 7.67 -3.62 3.21
C HIS A 118 8.22 -4.35 4.44
N GLY A 119 8.50 -3.62 5.52
CA GLY A 119 9.02 -4.17 6.77
C GLY A 119 8.03 -5.03 7.54
N ALA A 120 8.41 -5.41 8.76
CA ALA A 120 7.70 -6.41 9.58
C ALA A 120 6.19 -6.20 9.63
N GLY A 121 5.48 -7.31 9.68
CA GLY A 121 4.07 -7.59 9.50
C GLY A 121 3.04 -6.86 10.36
N TYR A 122 3.23 -5.60 10.64
CA TYR A 122 2.24 -4.71 11.26
C TYR A 122 1.86 -3.57 10.34
N LEU A 123 2.32 -3.63 9.10
CA LEU A 123 2.12 -2.59 8.10
C LEU A 123 1.12 -3.05 7.05
N GLN A 124 0.43 -2.08 6.51
CA GLN A 124 -0.40 -2.17 5.33
C GLN A 124 0.08 -1.08 4.39
N ASN A 125 0.36 -1.39 3.12
CA ASN A 125 0.81 -0.41 2.14
C ASN A 125 -0.09 -0.34 0.90
N ALA A 126 -0.87 -1.37 0.61
CA ALA A 126 -1.87 -1.38 -0.46
C ALA A 126 -3.17 -0.66 -0.04
N HIS A 127 -3.06 0.63 0.25
CA HIS A 127 -4.13 1.49 0.73
C HIS A 127 -4.20 2.80 -0.07
N TYR A 128 -5.26 3.58 0.14
CA TYR A 128 -5.54 4.83 -0.58
C TYR A 128 -5.11 6.09 0.17
N TRP A 129 -4.18 5.99 1.13
CA TRP A 129 -3.65 7.18 1.83
C TRP A 129 -2.16 7.33 1.67
N TRP A 130 -1.61 8.44 2.17
CA TRP A 130 -0.19 8.76 2.14
C TRP A 130 0.61 7.73 2.92
N SER A 131 1.51 7.02 2.24
CA SER A 131 2.25 5.92 2.81
C SER A 131 3.27 6.37 3.86
N GLN A 132 3.45 5.58 4.91
CA GLN A 132 4.61 5.68 5.79
C GLN A 132 5.91 5.43 5.02
N TYR A 133 5.84 4.68 3.93
CA TYR A 133 6.90 4.46 2.94
C TYR A 133 6.89 5.55 1.85
N PHE A 134 6.81 6.83 2.25
CA PHE A 134 6.75 7.93 1.29
C PHE A 134 8.03 8.07 0.45
N ARG A 135 9.20 7.69 1.00
CA ARG A 135 10.46 7.67 0.25
C ARG A 135 10.44 6.60 -0.83
N GLU A 136 9.95 5.41 -0.48
CA GLU A 136 9.77 4.30 -1.41
C GLU A 136 8.70 4.65 -2.45
N TYR A 137 7.60 5.31 -2.07
CA TYR A 137 6.62 5.85 -3.02
C TYR A 137 7.27 6.79 -4.04
N MET A 138 8.11 7.72 -3.60
CA MET A 138 8.84 8.63 -4.49
C MET A 138 9.82 7.85 -5.38
N PHE A 139 10.51 6.86 -4.84
CA PHE A 139 11.42 5.99 -5.59
C PHE A 139 10.68 5.12 -6.61
N HIS A 140 9.49 4.61 -6.28
CA HIS A 140 8.64 3.90 -7.22
C HIS A 140 8.18 4.79 -8.38
N ASN A 141 7.90 6.07 -8.12
CA ASN A 141 7.63 7.05 -9.17
C ASN A 141 8.84 7.21 -10.11
N LEU A 142 10.05 7.36 -9.55
CA LEU A 142 11.28 7.44 -10.33
C LEU A 142 11.52 6.19 -11.17
N LEU A 143 11.32 5.01 -10.61
CA LEU A 143 11.45 3.74 -11.36
C LEU A 143 10.44 3.67 -12.51
N ALA A 144 9.19 4.07 -12.26
CA ALA A 144 8.17 4.10 -13.29
C ALA A 144 8.48 5.14 -14.39
N ASP A 145 9.11 6.29 -14.07
CA ASP A 145 9.61 7.25 -15.05
C ASP A 145 10.74 6.67 -15.91
N LYS A 146 11.52 5.75 -15.34
CA LYS A 146 12.58 5.02 -16.05
C LYS A 146 12.08 3.77 -16.80
N GLY A 147 10.78 3.57 -16.89
CA GLY A 147 10.17 2.49 -17.68
C GLY A 147 9.95 1.18 -16.94
N TYR A 148 10.18 1.13 -15.63
CA TYR A 148 9.96 -0.06 -14.80
C TYR A 148 8.49 -0.17 -14.35
N THR A 149 7.97 -1.39 -14.33
CA THR A 149 6.76 -1.70 -13.56
C THR A 149 7.14 -1.98 -12.11
N VAL A 150 6.44 -1.38 -11.14
CA VAL A 150 6.70 -1.64 -9.73
C VAL A 150 5.47 -2.23 -9.06
N LEU A 151 5.66 -3.28 -8.26
CA LEU A 151 4.62 -3.92 -7.48
C LEU A 151 5.02 -3.89 -5.99
N ASP A 152 4.15 -3.31 -5.18
CA ASP A 152 4.31 -3.14 -3.74
C ASP A 152 3.22 -3.97 -3.05
N ILE A 153 3.58 -5.10 -2.47
CA ILE A 153 2.67 -6.18 -2.07
C ILE A 153 2.47 -6.19 -0.56
N ASP A 154 1.20 -6.23 -0.13
CA ASP A 154 0.83 -6.60 1.23
C ASP A 154 0.73 -8.12 1.33
N TYR A 155 1.85 -8.74 1.65
CA TYR A 155 2.03 -10.20 1.74
C TYR A 155 1.37 -10.78 2.99
N GLN A 156 1.25 -12.11 3.06
CA GLN A 156 0.78 -12.82 4.26
C GLN A 156 1.61 -12.44 5.48
N GLY A 157 0.96 -11.96 6.55
CA GLY A 157 1.58 -11.31 7.71
C GLY A 157 1.28 -9.82 7.80
N SER A 158 0.84 -9.16 6.71
CA SER A 158 0.47 -7.74 6.71
C SER A 158 -0.79 -7.46 7.54
N SER A 159 -0.94 -6.22 8.01
CA SER A 159 -2.12 -5.78 8.75
C SER A 159 -3.26 -5.37 7.80
N GLY A 160 -4.46 -5.21 8.35
CA GLY A 160 -5.63 -4.74 7.59
C GLY A 160 -6.49 -5.85 6.96
N TYR A 161 -6.00 -7.10 6.91
CA TYR A 161 -6.62 -8.23 6.20
C TYR A 161 -7.14 -9.33 7.14
N GLY A 162 -7.25 -9.03 8.43
CA GLY A 162 -7.76 -9.93 9.45
C GLY A 162 -6.73 -10.91 10.01
N ARG A 163 -7.19 -11.70 11.00
CA ARG A 163 -6.31 -12.56 11.79
C ARG A 163 -5.62 -13.64 10.97
N THR A 164 -6.32 -14.27 10.04
CA THR A 164 -5.78 -15.38 9.22
C THR A 164 -4.57 -14.92 8.41
N CYS A 165 -4.68 -13.80 7.68
CA CYS A 165 -3.55 -13.21 6.98
C CYS A 165 -2.42 -12.88 7.94
N ARG A 166 -2.75 -12.21 9.06
CA ARG A 166 -1.80 -11.74 10.06
C ARG A 166 -0.95 -12.82 10.69
N THR A 167 -1.52 -14.00 10.93
CA THR A 167 -0.87 -15.10 11.65
C THR A 167 -0.30 -16.18 10.75
N ASN A 168 -0.48 -16.09 9.43
CA ASN A 168 -0.11 -17.14 8.47
C ASN A 168 1.42 -17.39 8.36
N ILE A 169 2.23 -16.47 8.87
CA ILE A 169 3.69 -16.60 8.93
C ILE A 169 4.20 -17.10 10.30
N TYR A 170 3.29 -17.46 11.21
CA TYR A 170 3.68 -17.90 12.56
C TYR A 170 4.61 -19.12 12.49
N ARG A 171 5.80 -18.99 13.09
CA ARG A 171 6.88 -19.99 13.08
C ARG A 171 7.42 -20.39 11.70
N HIS A 172 7.06 -19.68 10.63
CA HIS A 172 7.55 -19.97 9.28
C HIS A 172 7.66 -18.69 8.46
N MET A 173 8.60 -17.82 8.85
CA MET A 173 8.97 -16.64 8.05
C MET A 173 9.72 -17.08 6.78
N GLY A 174 9.47 -16.40 5.66
CA GLY A 174 10.01 -16.78 4.36
C GLY A 174 9.26 -17.95 3.69
N GLY A 175 8.05 -18.25 4.17
CA GLY A 175 7.15 -19.25 3.64
C GLY A 175 6.01 -18.64 2.82
N ALA A 176 4.83 -18.47 3.43
CA ALA A 176 3.64 -17.91 2.77
C ALA A 176 3.85 -16.48 2.27
N ASP A 177 4.58 -15.68 3.03
CA ASP A 177 4.99 -14.31 2.71
C ASP A 177 5.90 -14.22 1.48
N LEU A 178 6.90 -15.11 1.35
CA LEU A 178 7.75 -15.20 0.16
C LEU A 178 6.96 -15.71 -1.04
N ASN A 179 6.07 -16.67 -0.83
CA ASN A 179 5.21 -17.18 -1.90
C ASN A 179 4.36 -16.10 -2.54
N ASP A 180 3.86 -15.13 -1.76
CA ASP A 180 3.10 -14.00 -2.30
C ASP A 180 3.95 -13.10 -3.19
N GLN A 181 5.26 -12.94 -2.91
CA GLN A 181 6.18 -12.20 -3.78
C GLN A 181 6.41 -12.95 -5.11
N VAL A 182 6.56 -14.28 -5.07
CA VAL A 182 6.69 -15.12 -6.25
C VAL A 182 5.40 -15.10 -7.09
N ASP A 183 4.24 -15.17 -6.46
CA ASP A 183 2.94 -15.11 -7.13
C ASP A 183 2.70 -13.72 -7.74
N GLY A 184 3.15 -12.65 -7.06
CA GLY A 184 3.17 -11.30 -7.61
C GLY A 184 4.07 -11.16 -8.84
N ALA A 185 5.26 -11.77 -8.82
CA ALA A 185 6.14 -11.80 -9.99
C ALA A 185 5.47 -12.52 -11.17
N LYS A 186 4.82 -13.65 -10.91
CA LYS A 186 4.06 -14.39 -11.92
C LYS A 186 2.90 -13.55 -12.50
N LEU A 187 2.15 -12.86 -11.64
CA LEU A 187 1.11 -11.93 -12.07
C LEU A 187 1.66 -10.86 -13.02
N LEU A 188 2.82 -10.27 -12.69
CA LEU A 188 3.46 -9.24 -13.53
C LEU A 188 3.80 -9.79 -14.93
N VAL A 189 4.31 -11.00 -15.02
CA VAL A 189 4.63 -11.65 -16.30
C VAL A 189 3.36 -11.94 -17.09
N GLU A 190 2.39 -12.63 -16.50
CA GLU A 190 1.21 -13.14 -17.18
C GLU A 190 0.22 -12.04 -17.59
N LYS A 191 -0.01 -11.06 -16.71
CA LYS A 191 -1.04 -10.03 -16.92
C LYS A 191 -0.50 -8.71 -17.45
N TYR A 192 0.73 -8.36 -17.08
CA TYR A 192 1.31 -7.06 -17.43
C TYR A 192 2.46 -7.14 -18.43
N GLY A 193 2.80 -8.34 -18.90
CA GLY A 193 3.79 -8.57 -19.95
C GLY A 193 5.23 -8.22 -19.55
N VAL A 194 5.52 -8.25 -18.25
CA VAL A 194 6.86 -8.05 -17.70
C VAL A 194 7.80 -9.18 -18.17
N ASN A 195 9.05 -8.83 -18.47
CA ASN A 195 10.06 -9.80 -18.83
C ASN A 195 10.47 -10.65 -17.61
N PRO A 196 10.24 -11.98 -17.61
CA PRO A 196 10.60 -12.84 -16.49
C PRO A 196 12.11 -12.89 -16.20
N LYS A 197 12.94 -12.43 -17.12
CA LYS A 197 14.40 -12.33 -16.95
C LYS A 197 14.86 -10.96 -16.41
N ALA A 198 13.93 -10.06 -16.12
CA ALA A 198 14.22 -8.69 -15.69
C ALA A 198 13.40 -8.26 -14.47
N ILE A 199 13.22 -9.16 -13.50
CA ILE A 199 12.50 -8.89 -12.24
C ILE A 199 13.50 -8.77 -11.10
N GLY A 200 13.51 -7.61 -10.44
CA GLY A 200 14.24 -7.37 -9.21
C GLY A 200 13.32 -7.35 -7.99
N ILE A 201 13.91 -7.52 -6.80
CA ILE A 201 13.20 -7.41 -5.52
C ILE A 201 14.03 -6.58 -4.55
N TYR A 202 13.37 -5.73 -3.74
CA TYR A 202 14.06 -4.98 -2.71
C TYR A 202 13.19 -4.73 -1.49
N GLY A 203 13.83 -4.50 -0.36
CA GLY A 203 13.14 -4.11 0.86
C GLY A 203 14.08 -3.88 2.03
N GLY A 204 13.55 -3.29 3.08
CA GLY A 204 14.28 -2.99 4.31
C GLY A 204 13.77 -3.80 5.51
N SER A 205 14.64 -4.03 6.50
CA SER A 205 14.29 -4.78 7.71
C SER A 205 13.79 -6.20 7.37
N TYR A 206 12.56 -6.53 7.70
CA TYR A 206 11.92 -7.78 7.26
C TYR A 206 11.88 -7.92 5.73
N GLY A 207 11.64 -6.80 4.99
CA GLY A 207 11.74 -6.80 3.53
C GLY A 207 13.15 -7.09 3.03
N GLY A 208 14.19 -6.72 3.78
CA GLY A 208 15.56 -7.10 3.49
C GLY A 208 15.82 -8.59 3.69
N PHE A 209 15.32 -9.17 4.79
CA PHE A 209 15.32 -10.62 5.02
C PHE A 209 14.62 -11.34 3.86
N MET A 210 13.43 -10.88 3.48
CA MET A 210 12.66 -11.45 2.37
C MET A 210 13.39 -11.37 1.04
N THR A 211 14.09 -10.25 0.78
CA THR A 211 14.94 -10.08 -0.41
C THR A 211 16.05 -11.12 -0.44
N LEU A 212 16.74 -11.37 0.68
CA LEU A 212 17.78 -12.41 0.78
C LEU A 212 17.19 -13.81 0.57
N MET A 213 16.05 -14.11 1.21
CA MET A 213 15.35 -15.39 1.01
C MET A 213 14.95 -15.60 -0.45
N ALA A 214 14.42 -14.56 -1.11
CA ALA A 214 14.09 -14.61 -2.53
C ALA A 214 15.31 -14.91 -3.41
N MET A 215 16.43 -14.23 -3.17
CA MET A 215 17.66 -14.43 -3.95
C MET A 215 18.28 -15.81 -3.74
N PHE A 216 18.19 -16.37 -2.54
CA PHE A 216 18.78 -17.68 -2.23
C PHE A 216 17.89 -18.85 -2.63
N THR A 217 16.56 -18.69 -2.55
CA THR A 217 15.63 -19.82 -2.73
C THR A 217 14.80 -19.74 -4.02
N GLN A 218 14.76 -18.58 -4.69
CA GLN A 218 13.97 -18.33 -5.91
C GLN A 218 14.80 -17.60 -7.00
N PRO A 219 16.05 -18.03 -7.29
CA PRO A 219 16.94 -17.35 -8.24
C PRO A 219 16.44 -17.41 -9.68
N GLU A 220 15.56 -18.35 -9.99
CA GLU A 220 14.88 -18.46 -11.29
C GLU A 220 13.83 -17.35 -11.49
N VAL A 221 13.27 -16.78 -10.41
CA VAL A 221 12.27 -15.71 -10.47
C VAL A 221 12.96 -14.34 -10.40
N PHE A 222 13.79 -14.12 -9.40
CA PHE A 222 14.42 -12.83 -9.14
C PHE A 222 15.86 -12.76 -9.64
N LYS A 223 16.17 -11.74 -10.45
CA LYS A 223 17.49 -11.58 -11.10
C LYS A 223 18.40 -10.59 -10.40
N ALA A 224 17.83 -9.74 -9.54
CA ALA A 224 18.57 -8.79 -8.73
C ALA A 224 17.86 -8.57 -7.41
N GLY A 225 18.61 -8.36 -6.34
CA GLY A 225 18.08 -8.06 -5.02
C GLY A 225 18.84 -6.93 -4.34
N ALA A 226 18.11 -6.01 -3.69
CA ALA A 226 18.69 -4.97 -2.83
C ALA A 226 18.14 -5.10 -1.40
N ALA A 227 18.92 -5.71 -0.53
CA ALA A 227 18.56 -5.95 0.86
C ALA A 227 19.11 -4.82 1.75
N LEU A 228 18.20 -4.07 2.38
CA LEU A 228 18.53 -2.93 3.22
C LEU A 228 18.36 -3.29 4.70
N ARG A 229 19.42 -3.10 5.53
CA ARG A 229 19.34 -3.32 6.99
C ARG A 229 18.48 -4.53 7.36
N SER A 230 18.81 -5.67 6.77
CA SER A 230 18.06 -6.91 6.90
C SER A 230 18.02 -7.41 8.34
N VAL A 231 16.91 -8.02 8.71
CA VAL A 231 16.86 -8.92 9.87
C VAL A 231 17.53 -10.22 9.46
N THR A 232 18.52 -10.67 10.22
CA THR A 232 19.28 -11.91 9.97
C THR A 232 19.40 -12.73 11.25
#